data_8810ceefba54d8cd2a68a133e8246e3c
#
_entry.id   8810ceefba54d8cd2a68a133e8246e3c
#
_cell.length_a   1.000
_cell.length_b   1.000
_cell.length_c   1.000
_cell.angle_alpha   90.00
_cell.angle_beta   90.00
_cell.angle_gamma   90.00
#
_symmetry.space_group_name_H-M   'P 1'
#
loop_
_entity.id
_entity.type
_entity.pdbx_description
1 polymer ?
#
loop_
_entity_poly.entity_id
_entity_poly.type
_entity_poly.pdbx_seq_one_letter_code
_entity_poly.pdbx_strand_id
1 'polypeptide(L)'
;MSVVVTGATGHLGRLIVESLLRRGVPAGQIVALGRTVDRLADLADRGVVVRAADYTDPDSLRAAFTDAEKLMFVSGSEVGQRVPQHHNVIEAARQAGVGLVVYTSIAHADTSDLLLAAEHRATEEELRASGLPYVLLRNSWYLENYTGQLANYLAHGVAGSAGDGRVSAATRADYAEAAAVVLTTEGHAGQVYELGGEAFTMTELAAEVSRQSGHDVRYTDLPVPAYTEVLVSAGLPEPYAATLADADRGIAHGALYVPVEHLEKLLGRRPITLAEALRVAG
;
A
#
# COMPACT_ATOMS: atom_id res chain seq x y z
N MET A 1 -22.99 4.11 10.07
CA MET A 1 -21.57 3.64 10.10
C MET A 1 -20.72 4.73 9.48
N SER A 2 -19.85 5.38 10.25
CA SER A 2 -18.92 6.41 9.75
C SER A 2 -17.55 5.77 9.51
N VAL A 3 -17.01 5.90 8.30
CA VAL A 3 -15.69 5.37 7.92
C VAL A 3 -14.76 6.53 7.59
N VAL A 4 -13.74 6.72 8.38
CA VAL A 4 -12.67 7.69 8.13
C VAL A 4 -11.54 7.03 7.36
N VAL A 5 -11.11 7.63 6.25
CA VAL A 5 -10.00 7.14 5.41
C VAL A 5 -8.89 8.17 5.42
N THR A 6 -7.75 7.82 6.01
CA THR A 6 -6.57 8.70 5.99
C THR A 6 -5.82 8.57 4.67
N GLY A 7 -4.99 9.57 4.34
CA GLY A 7 -4.17 9.52 3.12
C GLY A 7 -4.99 9.49 1.82
N ALA A 8 -6.23 9.99 1.83
CA ALA A 8 -7.13 9.95 0.67
C ALA A 8 -6.65 10.80 -0.52
N THR A 9 -5.71 11.71 -0.32
CA THR A 9 -5.03 12.45 -1.40
C THR A 9 -3.96 11.62 -2.13
N GLY A 10 -3.57 10.46 -1.57
CA GLY A 10 -2.65 9.50 -2.18
C GLY A 10 -3.39 8.46 -3.02
N HIS A 11 -2.61 7.68 -3.80
CA HIS A 11 -3.16 6.70 -4.73
C HIS A 11 -4.02 5.62 -4.04
N LEU A 12 -3.52 4.98 -2.99
CA LEU A 12 -4.24 3.90 -2.31
C LEU A 12 -5.46 4.40 -1.55
N GLY A 13 -5.29 5.47 -0.74
CA GLY A 13 -6.39 6.01 0.06
C GLY A 13 -7.57 6.46 -0.80
N ARG A 14 -7.28 7.09 -1.95
CA ARG A 14 -8.31 7.48 -2.93
C ARG A 14 -9.07 6.27 -3.47
N LEU A 15 -8.35 5.22 -3.90
CA LEU A 15 -8.96 4.00 -4.41
C LEU A 15 -9.80 3.28 -3.34
N ILE A 16 -9.43 3.39 -2.06
CA ILE A 16 -10.25 2.86 -0.96
C ILE A 16 -11.56 3.62 -0.83
N VAL A 17 -11.54 4.96 -0.88
CA VAL A 17 -12.78 5.77 -0.90
C VAL A 17 -13.68 5.38 -2.08
N GLU A 18 -13.09 5.26 -3.27
CA GLU A 18 -13.82 4.82 -4.47
C GLU A 18 -14.41 3.40 -4.30
N SER A 19 -13.68 2.50 -3.67
CA SER A 19 -14.15 1.13 -3.43
C SER A 19 -15.29 1.10 -2.42
N LEU A 20 -15.23 1.92 -1.35
CA LEU A 20 -16.34 2.08 -0.40
C LEU A 20 -17.61 2.58 -1.08
N LEU A 21 -17.48 3.60 -1.95
CA LEU A 21 -18.62 4.10 -2.73
C LEU A 21 -19.20 3.04 -3.66
N ARG A 22 -18.36 2.29 -4.39
CA ARG A 22 -18.82 1.18 -5.25
C ARG A 22 -19.52 0.07 -4.48
N ARG A 23 -19.14 -0.15 -3.23
CA ARG A 23 -19.78 -1.11 -2.32
C ARG A 23 -21.08 -0.60 -1.68
N GLY A 24 -21.52 0.61 -2.05
CA GLY A 24 -22.78 1.21 -1.62
C GLY A 24 -22.72 1.87 -0.23
N VAL A 25 -21.53 2.15 0.31
CA VAL A 25 -21.43 3.00 1.51
C VAL A 25 -21.88 4.40 1.14
N PRO A 26 -22.90 4.97 1.84
CA PRO A 26 -23.39 6.30 1.56
C PRO A 26 -22.25 7.34 1.64
N ALA A 27 -22.13 8.20 0.64
CA ALA A 27 -21.03 9.16 0.54
C ALA A 27 -20.86 10.02 1.81
N GLY A 28 -21.96 10.47 2.41
CA GLY A 28 -21.94 11.25 3.66
C GLY A 28 -21.49 10.46 4.90
N GLN A 29 -21.31 9.14 4.80
CA GLN A 29 -20.74 8.29 5.85
C GLN A 29 -19.25 8.02 5.64
N ILE A 30 -18.66 8.49 4.55
CA ILE A 30 -17.23 8.38 4.26
C ILE A 30 -16.58 9.74 4.53
N VAL A 31 -15.53 9.74 5.36
CA VAL A 31 -14.72 10.93 5.65
C VAL A 31 -13.35 10.72 5.04
N ALA A 32 -13.03 11.47 3.98
CA ALA A 32 -11.74 11.40 3.30
C ALA A 32 -10.80 12.45 3.89
N LEU A 33 -9.63 12.02 4.36
CA LEU A 33 -8.64 12.89 4.99
C LEU A 33 -7.42 13.12 4.11
N GLY A 34 -6.92 14.36 4.11
CA GLY A 34 -5.67 14.69 3.45
C GLY A 34 -5.13 16.05 3.91
N ARG A 35 -3.83 16.29 3.69
CA ARG A 35 -3.18 17.59 3.98
C ARG A 35 -3.66 18.71 3.03
N THR A 36 -3.94 18.34 1.78
CA THR A 36 -4.37 19.28 0.72
C THR A 36 -5.77 18.87 0.25
N VAL A 37 -6.79 19.40 0.92
CA VAL A 37 -8.20 19.02 0.70
C VAL A 37 -8.72 19.35 -0.70
N ASP A 38 -8.18 20.36 -1.38
CA ASP A 38 -8.56 20.72 -2.75
C ASP A 38 -8.36 19.54 -3.74
N ARG A 39 -7.43 18.63 -3.45
CA ARG A 39 -7.22 17.42 -4.26
C ARG A 39 -8.34 16.39 -4.11
N LEU A 40 -9.29 16.63 -3.22
CA LEU A 40 -10.44 15.76 -2.96
C LEU A 40 -11.77 16.46 -3.35
N ALA A 41 -11.73 17.58 -4.06
CA ALA A 41 -12.91 18.36 -4.44
C ALA A 41 -13.94 17.51 -5.21
N ASP A 42 -13.50 16.66 -6.12
CA ASP A 42 -14.35 15.77 -6.90
C ASP A 42 -15.04 14.68 -6.02
N LEU A 43 -14.42 14.26 -4.93
CA LEU A 43 -15.07 13.37 -3.94
C LEU A 43 -16.09 14.16 -3.10
N ALA A 44 -15.77 15.41 -2.74
CA ALA A 44 -16.71 16.31 -2.06
C ALA A 44 -17.95 16.57 -2.93
N ASP A 45 -17.79 16.80 -4.22
CA ASP A 45 -18.89 16.99 -5.18
C ASP A 45 -19.82 15.74 -5.27
N ARG A 46 -19.30 14.57 -4.92
CA ARG A 46 -20.05 13.30 -4.84
C ARG A 46 -20.67 13.07 -3.45
N GLY A 47 -20.54 14.03 -2.53
CA GLY A 47 -21.10 13.99 -1.19
C GLY A 47 -20.22 13.32 -0.13
N VAL A 48 -18.95 12.98 -0.45
CA VAL A 48 -17.99 12.50 0.55
C VAL A 48 -17.59 13.66 1.46
N VAL A 49 -17.55 13.42 2.77
CA VAL A 49 -17.08 14.41 3.73
C VAL A 49 -15.57 14.53 3.63
N VAL A 50 -15.06 15.74 3.37
CA VAL A 50 -13.61 15.98 3.27
C VAL A 50 -13.16 16.81 4.46
N ARG A 51 -12.08 16.37 5.15
CA ARG A 51 -11.47 17.08 6.26
C ARG A 51 -9.94 17.17 6.09
N ALA A 52 -9.37 18.30 6.53
CA ALA A 52 -7.92 18.44 6.61
C ALA A 52 -7.39 17.67 7.83
N ALA A 53 -6.32 16.90 7.63
CA ALA A 53 -5.59 16.27 8.72
C ALA A 53 -4.13 16.01 8.32
N ASP A 54 -3.23 16.19 9.28
CA ASP A 54 -1.79 15.90 9.14
C ASP A 54 -1.37 14.97 10.27
N TYR A 55 -0.59 13.95 9.95
CA TYR A 55 -0.08 13.00 10.94
C TYR A 55 0.92 13.65 11.93
N THR A 56 1.48 14.81 11.59
CA THR A 56 2.33 15.59 12.47
C THR A 56 1.55 16.53 13.41
N ASP A 57 0.24 16.68 13.18
CA ASP A 57 -0.63 17.56 13.97
C ASP A 57 -1.71 16.75 14.71
N PRO A 58 -1.49 16.40 16.00
CA PRO A 58 -2.45 15.64 16.81
C PRO A 58 -3.82 16.34 16.97
N ASP A 59 -3.88 17.66 16.95
CA ASP A 59 -5.13 18.40 17.08
C ASP A 59 -6.00 18.25 15.83
N SER A 60 -5.38 18.31 14.66
CA SER A 60 -6.06 18.06 13.39
C SER A 60 -6.63 16.63 13.31
N LEU A 61 -5.87 15.64 13.80
CA LEU A 61 -6.30 14.25 13.85
C LEU A 61 -7.48 14.05 14.79
N ARG A 62 -7.45 14.63 16.02
CA ARG A 62 -8.56 14.56 16.98
C ARG A 62 -9.85 15.14 16.40
N ALA A 63 -9.75 16.30 15.76
CA ALA A 63 -10.88 16.92 15.10
C ALA A 63 -11.42 16.07 13.94
N ALA A 64 -10.52 15.48 13.16
CA ALA A 64 -10.88 14.68 11.99
C ALA A 64 -11.52 13.33 12.37
N PHE A 65 -11.20 12.75 13.52
CA PHE A 65 -11.73 11.45 13.98
C PHE A 65 -13.00 11.56 14.82
N THR A 66 -13.54 12.76 15.01
CA THR A 66 -14.82 12.94 15.71
C THR A 66 -15.92 12.10 15.04
N ASP A 67 -16.62 11.30 15.85
CA ASP A 67 -17.69 10.36 15.44
C ASP A 67 -17.23 9.25 14.47
N ALA A 68 -15.94 8.94 14.41
CA ALA A 68 -15.43 7.83 13.61
C ALA A 68 -15.74 6.47 14.23
N GLU A 69 -16.59 5.67 13.56
CA GLU A 69 -16.82 4.28 13.98
C GLU A 69 -15.70 3.35 13.50
N LYS A 70 -15.21 3.57 12.27
CA LYS A 70 -14.10 2.81 11.67
C LYS A 70 -13.06 3.74 11.07
N LEU A 71 -11.80 3.39 11.23
CA LEU A 71 -10.66 4.11 10.67
C LEU A 71 -9.91 3.21 9.69
N MET A 72 -9.85 3.63 8.43
CA MET A 72 -8.87 3.13 7.48
C MET A 72 -7.58 3.92 7.65
N PHE A 73 -6.61 3.35 8.31
CA PHE A 73 -5.30 3.94 8.54
C PHE A 73 -4.33 3.55 7.43
N VAL A 74 -4.20 4.39 6.41
CA VAL A 74 -3.22 4.24 5.34
C VAL A 74 -1.87 4.71 5.84
N SER A 75 -0.85 3.86 5.78
CA SER A 75 0.50 4.18 6.27
C SER A 75 1.11 5.40 5.57
N GLY A 76 1.87 6.19 6.33
CA GLY A 76 2.59 7.35 5.81
C GLY A 76 3.67 6.94 4.79
N SER A 77 4.00 7.84 3.86
CA SER A 77 5.05 7.62 2.84
C SER A 77 6.42 8.17 3.24
N GLU A 78 6.51 8.90 4.36
CA GLU A 78 7.73 9.55 4.83
C GLU A 78 8.57 8.58 5.65
N VAL A 79 9.47 7.85 4.98
CA VAL A 79 10.39 6.90 5.64
C VAL A 79 11.23 7.63 6.69
N GLY A 80 11.39 7.03 7.86
CA GLY A 80 12.08 7.62 9.01
C GLY A 80 11.19 8.53 9.88
N GLN A 81 9.98 8.88 9.42
CA GLN A 81 9.02 9.70 10.16
C GLN A 81 7.75 8.93 10.55
N ARG A 82 7.57 7.70 10.06
CA ARG A 82 6.34 6.93 10.28
C ARG A 82 6.05 6.69 11.75
N VAL A 83 7.04 6.28 12.55
CA VAL A 83 6.79 5.89 13.94
C VAL A 83 6.15 7.03 14.75
N PRO A 84 6.71 8.26 14.82
CA PRO A 84 6.06 9.35 15.53
C PRO A 84 4.73 9.79 14.89
N GLN A 85 4.63 9.78 13.56
CA GLN A 85 3.39 10.13 12.85
C GLN A 85 2.29 9.11 13.12
N HIS A 86 2.60 7.84 13.08
CA HIS A 86 1.64 6.75 13.34
C HIS A 86 1.21 6.70 14.81
N HIS A 87 2.11 7.02 15.74
CA HIS A 87 1.77 7.22 17.15
C HIS A 87 0.64 8.24 17.32
N ASN A 88 0.77 9.41 16.68
CA ASN A 88 -0.26 10.45 16.73
C ASN A 88 -1.62 9.96 16.21
N VAL A 89 -1.62 9.17 15.12
CA VAL A 89 -2.85 8.59 14.55
C VAL A 89 -3.50 7.61 15.51
N ILE A 90 -2.72 6.69 16.08
CA ILE A 90 -3.21 5.66 17.02
C ILE A 90 -3.77 6.32 18.28
N GLU A 91 -3.06 7.29 18.84
CA GLU A 91 -3.49 7.99 20.04
C GLU A 91 -4.76 8.82 19.78
N ALA A 92 -4.87 9.50 18.65
CA ALA A 92 -6.09 10.21 18.26
C ALA A 92 -7.27 9.25 18.07
N ALA A 93 -7.06 8.07 17.45
CA ALA A 93 -8.08 7.05 17.29
C ALA A 93 -8.55 6.48 18.64
N ARG A 94 -7.62 6.26 19.57
CA ARG A 94 -7.91 5.81 20.93
C ARG A 94 -8.75 6.83 21.69
N GLN A 95 -8.39 8.12 21.62
CA GLN A 95 -9.13 9.21 22.28
C GLN A 95 -10.53 9.40 21.67
N ALA A 96 -10.69 9.20 20.37
CA ALA A 96 -11.97 9.27 19.69
C ALA A 96 -12.86 8.03 19.94
N GLY A 97 -12.33 6.96 20.53
CA GLY A 97 -13.08 5.73 20.78
C GLY A 97 -13.42 4.97 19.50
N VAL A 98 -12.53 4.99 18.49
CA VAL A 98 -12.73 4.28 17.21
C VAL A 98 -13.00 2.80 17.45
N GLY A 99 -14.08 2.28 16.87
CA GLY A 99 -14.51 0.88 17.08
C GLY A 99 -13.68 -0.15 16.29
N LEU A 100 -13.03 0.25 15.21
CA LEU A 100 -12.12 -0.61 14.43
C LEU A 100 -11.08 0.21 13.67
N VAL A 101 -9.81 -0.13 13.82
CA VAL A 101 -8.71 0.42 13.00
C VAL A 101 -8.25 -0.62 12.00
N VAL A 102 -8.30 -0.32 10.71
CA VAL A 102 -7.77 -1.15 9.62
C VAL A 102 -6.48 -0.49 9.13
N TYR A 103 -5.35 -1.13 9.33
CA TYR A 103 -4.03 -0.56 9.04
C TYR A 103 -3.37 -1.22 7.82
N THR A 104 -2.82 -0.41 6.90
CA THR A 104 -1.99 -0.92 5.80
C THR A 104 -0.56 -1.10 6.26
N SER A 105 -0.15 -2.35 6.45
CA SER A 105 1.20 -2.77 6.79
C SER A 105 1.94 -3.33 5.57
N ILE A 106 3.07 -3.98 5.78
CA ILE A 106 3.86 -4.67 4.75
C ILE A 106 3.90 -6.18 5.04
N ALA A 107 4.06 -6.98 3.98
CA ALA A 107 4.19 -8.44 4.09
C ALA A 107 5.25 -8.83 5.13
N HIS A 108 4.91 -9.83 5.95
CA HIS A 108 5.81 -10.37 6.98
C HIS A 108 6.40 -9.31 7.93
N ALA A 109 5.65 -8.23 8.25
CA ALA A 109 6.17 -7.12 9.06
C ALA A 109 6.80 -7.55 10.38
N ASP A 110 6.33 -8.64 10.98
CA ASP A 110 6.84 -9.21 12.24
C ASP A 110 8.21 -9.91 12.11
N THR A 111 8.53 -10.46 10.94
CA THR A 111 9.73 -11.29 10.74
C THR A 111 10.67 -10.75 9.66
N SER A 112 10.19 -9.86 8.80
CA SER A 112 10.94 -9.30 7.68
C SER A 112 12.10 -8.42 8.17
N ASP A 113 13.25 -8.51 7.48
CA ASP A 113 14.44 -7.68 7.69
C ASP A 113 14.52 -6.47 6.73
N LEU A 114 13.46 -6.22 5.96
CA LEU A 114 13.35 -5.04 5.13
C LEU A 114 13.43 -3.76 5.96
N LEU A 115 14.11 -2.74 5.46
CA LEU A 115 14.15 -1.41 6.09
C LEU A 115 12.75 -0.85 6.36
N LEU A 116 11.84 -1.02 5.39
CA LEU A 116 10.43 -0.60 5.53
C LEU A 116 9.68 -1.37 6.62
N ALA A 117 10.01 -2.64 6.86
CA ALA A 117 9.29 -3.47 7.80
C ALA A 117 9.47 -3.03 9.26
N ALA A 118 10.61 -2.43 9.60
CA ALA A 118 10.88 -1.98 10.97
C ALA A 118 9.84 -0.95 11.47
N GLU A 119 9.49 0.04 10.67
CA GLU A 119 8.50 1.06 11.03
C GLU A 119 7.07 0.50 11.04
N HIS A 120 6.76 -0.44 10.13
CA HIS A 120 5.48 -1.13 10.11
C HIS A 120 5.31 -2.02 11.34
N ARG A 121 6.35 -2.76 11.72
CA ARG A 121 6.39 -3.58 12.94
C ARG A 121 6.12 -2.74 14.18
N ALA A 122 6.83 -1.61 14.34
CA ALA A 122 6.61 -0.70 15.47
C ALA A 122 5.15 -0.22 15.52
N THR A 123 4.55 0.11 14.37
CA THR A 123 3.13 0.51 14.30
C THR A 123 2.19 -0.63 14.65
N GLU A 124 2.45 -1.86 14.17
CA GLU A 124 1.64 -3.04 14.53
C GLU A 124 1.72 -3.35 16.03
N GLU A 125 2.91 -3.24 16.62
CA GLU A 125 3.10 -3.45 18.06
C GLU A 125 2.34 -2.40 18.88
N GLU A 126 2.37 -1.15 18.46
CA GLU A 126 1.64 -0.07 19.13
C GLU A 126 0.12 -0.26 18.99
N LEU A 127 -0.39 -0.63 17.81
CA LEU A 127 -1.80 -0.95 17.60
C LEU A 127 -2.26 -2.09 18.51
N ARG A 128 -1.46 -3.16 18.64
CA ARG A 128 -1.75 -4.27 19.56
C ARG A 128 -1.78 -3.82 21.02
N ALA A 129 -0.91 -2.92 21.41
CA ALA A 129 -0.82 -2.38 22.78
C ALA A 129 -1.90 -1.33 23.09
N SER A 130 -2.49 -0.70 22.07
CA SER A 130 -3.44 0.42 22.23
C SER A 130 -4.79 0.04 22.86
N GLY A 131 -5.16 -1.24 22.83
CA GLY A 131 -6.48 -1.74 23.22
C GLY A 131 -7.59 -1.50 22.18
N LEU A 132 -7.30 -0.87 21.05
CA LEU A 132 -8.24 -0.70 19.95
C LEU A 132 -8.47 -2.03 19.23
N PRO A 133 -9.71 -2.34 18.80
CA PRO A 133 -9.91 -3.38 17.80
C PRO A 133 -9.19 -3.02 16.51
N TYR A 134 -8.42 -3.95 15.96
CA TYR A 134 -7.63 -3.68 14.77
C TYR A 134 -7.69 -4.81 13.74
N VAL A 135 -7.35 -4.49 12.50
CA VAL A 135 -7.03 -5.43 11.41
C VAL A 135 -5.73 -4.98 10.76
N LEU A 136 -4.83 -5.91 10.50
CA LEU A 136 -3.58 -5.64 9.79
C LEU A 136 -3.67 -6.16 8.35
N LEU A 137 -3.57 -5.25 7.38
CA LEU A 137 -3.49 -5.56 5.97
C LEU A 137 -2.02 -5.47 5.56
N ARG A 138 -1.31 -6.59 5.58
CA ARG A 138 0.09 -6.69 5.21
C ARG A 138 0.19 -6.85 3.70
N ASN A 139 0.19 -5.71 3.01
CA ASN A 139 0.33 -5.66 1.56
C ASN A 139 1.76 -6.05 1.16
N SER A 140 1.92 -6.90 0.15
CA SER A 140 3.22 -7.21 -0.41
C SER A 140 3.76 -6.01 -1.19
N TRP A 141 3.63 -6.00 -2.50
CA TRP A 141 4.15 -4.93 -3.34
C TRP A 141 3.09 -4.45 -4.34
N TYR A 142 3.30 -3.28 -4.97
CA TYR A 142 2.35 -2.74 -5.93
C TYR A 142 2.78 -3.03 -7.36
N LEU A 143 1.88 -3.59 -8.19
CA LEU A 143 2.13 -3.78 -9.62
C LEU A 143 2.44 -2.45 -10.33
N GLU A 144 1.88 -1.34 -9.87
CA GLU A 144 2.13 -0.03 -10.45
C GLU A 144 3.57 0.46 -10.25
N ASN A 145 4.34 -0.12 -9.32
CA ASN A 145 5.78 0.15 -9.21
C ASN A 145 6.54 -0.38 -10.43
N TYR A 146 6.03 -1.40 -11.09
CA TYR A 146 6.58 -1.99 -12.32
C TYR A 146 5.93 -1.41 -13.57
N THR A 147 4.60 -1.36 -13.63
CA THR A 147 3.88 -0.88 -14.81
C THR A 147 4.14 0.59 -15.10
N GLY A 148 4.39 1.40 -14.08
CA GLY A 148 4.80 2.79 -14.22
C GLY A 148 6.20 3.00 -14.82
N GLN A 149 6.99 1.92 -14.96
CA GLN A 149 8.35 1.96 -15.54
C GLN A 149 8.42 1.44 -16.98
N LEU A 150 7.28 1.18 -17.62
CA LEU A 150 7.24 0.53 -18.94
C LEU A 150 8.13 1.23 -19.97
N ALA A 151 8.06 2.56 -20.08
CA ALA A 151 8.90 3.32 -21.01
C ALA A 151 10.41 3.15 -20.74
N ASN A 152 10.79 3.09 -19.45
CA ASN A 152 12.17 2.86 -19.03
C ASN A 152 12.62 1.43 -19.39
N TYR A 153 11.76 0.43 -19.16
CA TYR A 153 12.05 -0.96 -19.52
C TYR A 153 12.25 -1.18 -21.04
N LEU A 154 11.45 -0.49 -21.85
CA LEU A 154 11.60 -0.53 -23.30
C LEU A 154 12.90 0.11 -23.79
N ALA A 155 13.39 1.12 -23.10
CA ALA A 155 14.62 1.83 -23.47
C ALA A 155 15.89 1.15 -22.94
N HIS A 156 15.85 0.54 -21.75
CA HIS A 156 17.06 0.14 -21.02
C HIS A 156 17.04 -1.30 -20.49
N GLY A 157 15.91 -2.02 -20.63
CA GLY A 157 15.70 -3.31 -19.96
C GLY A 157 15.29 -3.14 -18.49
N VAL A 158 15.08 -4.26 -17.82
CA VAL A 158 14.76 -4.32 -16.39
C VAL A 158 16.06 -4.51 -15.60
N ALA A 159 16.44 -3.55 -14.78
CA ALA A 159 17.54 -3.71 -13.82
C ALA A 159 16.97 -3.90 -12.40
N GLY A 160 17.65 -4.70 -11.58
CA GLY A 160 17.24 -4.95 -10.20
C GLY A 160 18.28 -5.74 -9.42
N SER A 161 17.99 -6.05 -8.17
CA SER A 161 18.81 -6.87 -7.26
C SER A 161 18.02 -8.04 -6.67
N ALA A 162 16.99 -8.52 -7.39
CA ALA A 162 16.04 -9.52 -6.89
C ALA A 162 16.45 -10.96 -7.21
N GLY A 163 17.52 -11.18 -7.99
CA GLY A 163 17.91 -12.51 -8.43
C GLY A 163 16.73 -13.24 -9.08
N ASP A 164 16.55 -14.50 -8.68
CA ASP A 164 15.41 -15.34 -9.06
C ASP A 164 14.27 -15.31 -8.03
N GLY A 165 14.30 -14.35 -7.08
CA GLY A 165 13.27 -14.19 -6.06
C GLY A 165 11.92 -13.83 -6.65
N ARG A 166 10.85 -14.21 -5.94
CA ARG A 166 9.47 -13.96 -6.35
C ARG A 166 8.83 -12.86 -5.51
N VAL A 167 8.08 -12.00 -6.16
CA VAL A 167 7.27 -10.97 -5.51
C VAL A 167 5.79 -11.21 -5.79
N SER A 168 4.96 -11.17 -4.75
CA SER A 168 3.50 -11.32 -4.84
C SER A 168 2.82 -9.96 -4.98
N ALA A 169 3.20 -9.18 -6.03
CA ALA A 169 2.63 -7.85 -6.21
C ALA A 169 1.17 -7.92 -6.70
N ALA A 170 0.34 -7.00 -6.19
CA ALA A 170 -1.02 -6.80 -6.66
C ALA A 170 -1.26 -5.32 -7.00
N THR A 171 -2.35 -5.03 -7.70
CA THR A 171 -2.71 -3.64 -8.00
C THR A 171 -3.16 -2.91 -6.73
N ARG A 172 -2.93 -1.61 -6.69
CA ARG A 172 -3.50 -0.76 -5.62
C ARG A 172 -5.03 -0.84 -5.60
N ALA A 173 -5.65 -1.10 -6.74
CA ALA A 173 -7.10 -1.29 -6.84
C ALA A 173 -7.56 -2.57 -6.11
N ASP A 174 -6.84 -3.68 -6.25
CA ASP A 174 -7.16 -4.93 -5.54
C ASP A 174 -6.96 -4.76 -4.02
N TYR A 175 -5.87 -4.15 -3.58
CA TYR A 175 -5.66 -3.84 -2.16
C TYR A 175 -6.72 -2.89 -1.60
N ALA A 176 -7.14 -1.90 -2.37
CA ALA A 176 -8.19 -0.96 -1.97
C ALA A 176 -9.56 -1.67 -1.85
N GLU A 177 -9.87 -2.58 -2.77
CA GLU A 177 -11.09 -3.38 -2.71
C GLU A 177 -11.07 -4.31 -1.49
N ALA A 178 -9.97 -5.00 -1.22
CA ALA A 178 -9.80 -5.83 -0.03
C ALA A 178 -9.98 -5.02 1.27
N ALA A 179 -9.39 -3.82 1.35
CA ALA A 179 -9.58 -2.92 2.49
C ALA A 179 -11.05 -2.51 2.65
N ALA A 180 -11.74 -2.19 1.55
CA ALA A 180 -13.16 -1.84 1.58
C ALA A 180 -14.05 -3.03 2.00
N VAL A 181 -13.70 -4.27 1.60
CA VAL A 181 -14.38 -5.49 2.11
C VAL A 181 -14.28 -5.57 3.61
N VAL A 182 -13.06 -5.48 4.16
CA VAL A 182 -12.82 -5.54 5.61
C VAL A 182 -13.56 -4.45 6.38
N LEU A 183 -13.66 -3.25 5.81
CA LEU A 183 -14.38 -2.13 6.43
C LEU A 183 -15.91 -2.31 6.40
N THR A 184 -16.46 -3.06 5.43
CA THR A 184 -17.90 -3.16 5.18
C THR A 184 -18.51 -4.51 5.58
N THR A 185 -17.71 -5.47 5.99
CA THR A 185 -18.14 -6.78 6.49
C THR A 185 -17.71 -6.98 7.94
N GLU A 186 -18.17 -8.04 8.58
CA GLU A 186 -17.89 -8.34 9.98
C GLU A 186 -16.93 -9.53 10.13
N GLY A 187 -16.43 -9.73 11.35
CA GLY A 187 -15.56 -10.88 11.69
C GLY A 187 -14.08 -10.69 11.39
N HIS A 188 -13.64 -9.45 11.14
CA HIS A 188 -12.26 -9.16 10.81
C HIS A 188 -11.39 -8.69 11.99
N ALA A 189 -12.01 -8.24 13.09
CA ALA A 189 -11.26 -7.73 14.24
C ALA A 189 -10.24 -8.76 14.76
N GLY A 190 -9.00 -8.31 14.99
CA GLY A 190 -7.86 -9.14 15.41
C GLY A 190 -7.20 -9.95 14.28
N GLN A 191 -7.69 -9.85 13.06
CA GLN A 191 -7.13 -10.59 11.92
C GLN A 191 -5.89 -9.90 11.36
N VAL A 192 -4.95 -10.73 10.87
CA VAL A 192 -3.79 -10.33 10.07
C VAL A 192 -3.92 -10.99 8.71
N TYR A 193 -3.93 -10.20 7.66
CA TYR A 193 -4.01 -10.67 6.28
C TYR A 193 -2.70 -10.41 5.57
N GLU A 194 -2.00 -11.46 5.15
CA GLU A 194 -0.89 -11.36 4.20
C GLU A 194 -1.48 -11.27 2.80
N LEU A 195 -1.36 -10.11 2.16
CA LEU A 195 -2.03 -9.80 0.90
C LEU A 195 -1.03 -9.68 -0.24
N GLY A 196 -1.22 -10.47 -1.28
CA GLY A 196 -0.41 -10.44 -2.49
C GLY A 196 -1.14 -11.02 -3.68
N GLY A 197 -0.71 -10.64 -4.88
CA GLY A 197 -1.17 -11.19 -6.13
C GLY A 197 -0.43 -12.46 -6.54
N GLU A 198 -0.62 -12.90 -7.79
CA GLU A 198 0.15 -13.98 -8.40
C GLU A 198 1.64 -13.61 -8.43
N ALA A 199 2.48 -14.47 -7.85
CA ALA A 199 3.89 -14.18 -7.70
C ALA A 199 4.66 -14.35 -9.01
N PHE A 200 5.58 -13.42 -9.29
CA PHE A 200 6.45 -13.45 -10.46
C PHE A 200 7.89 -13.06 -10.09
N THR A 201 8.83 -13.41 -10.97
CA THR A 201 10.24 -12.98 -10.92
C THR A 201 10.47 -11.76 -11.82
N MET A 202 11.59 -11.05 -11.64
CA MET A 202 11.95 -9.95 -12.53
C MET A 202 12.25 -10.43 -13.96
N THR A 203 12.71 -11.67 -14.12
CA THR A 203 12.86 -12.32 -15.43
C THR A 203 11.50 -12.54 -16.10
N GLU A 204 10.49 -13.00 -15.37
CA GLU A 204 9.12 -13.15 -15.87
C GLU A 204 8.49 -11.80 -16.22
N LEU A 205 8.76 -10.74 -15.42
CA LEU A 205 8.36 -9.35 -15.76
C LEU A 205 8.97 -8.92 -17.10
N ALA A 206 10.28 -9.07 -17.30
CA ALA A 206 10.97 -8.69 -18.52
C ALA A 206 10.44 -9.48 -19.74
N ALA A 207 10.20 -10.78 -19.58
CA ALA A 207 9.63 -11.63 -20.61
C ALA A 207 8.20 -11.19 -20.99
N GLU A 208 7.37 -10.82 -20.02
CA GLU A 208 6.00 -10.36 -20.27
C GLU A 208 5.99 -8.98 -20.95
N VAL A 209 6.88 -8.06 -20.57
CA VAL A 209 7.07 -6.78 -21.28
C VAL A 209 7.50 -7.03 -22.72
N SER A 210 8.47 -7.94 -22.96
CA SER A 210 8.89 -8.33 -24.31
C SER A 210 7.74 -8.87 -25.13
N ARG A 211 6.95 -9.78 -24.57
CA ARG A 211 5.81 -10.41 -25.23
C ARG A 211 4.74 -9.41 -25.67
N GLN A 212 4.46 -8.40 -24.82
CA GLN A 212 3.41 -7.41 -25.13
C GLN A 212 3.88 -6.31 -26.07
N SER A 213 5.14 -5.89 -25.94
CA SER A 213 5.70 -4.77 -26.70
C SER A 213 6.32 -5.19 -28.05
N GLY A 214 6.71 -6.46 -28.21
CA GLY A 214 7.49 -6.94 -29.33
C GLY A 214 8.97 -6.54 -29.30
N HIS A 215 9.45 -5.91 -28.22
CA HIS A 215 10.87 -5.56 -28.02
C HIS A 215 11.57 -6.64 -27.19
N ASP A 216 12.88 -6.82 -27.41
CA ASP A 216 13.71 -7.73 -26.58
C ASP A 216 14.10 -7.01 -25.28
N VAL A 217 13.30 -7.20 -24.24
CA VAL A 217 13.55 -6.65 -22.89
C VAL A 217 14.09 -7.77 -22.01
N ARG A 218 15.22 -7.54 -21.36
CA ARG A 218 15.87 -8.52 -20.50
C ARG A 218 16.01 -7.99 -19.08
N TYR A 219 16.01 -8.91 -18.12
CA TYR A 219 16.38 -8.61 -16.75
C TYR A 219 17.90 -8.69 -16.58
N THR A 220 18.46 -7.70 -15.92
CA THR A 220 19.87 -7.65 -15.49
C THR A 220 19.90 -7.60 -13.97
N ASP A 221 20.34 -8.69 -13.36
CA ASP A 221 20.56 -8.75 -11.91
C ASP A 221 21.87 -8.06 -11.55
N LEU A 222 21.81 -7.16 -10.58
CA LEU A 222 22.94 -6.35 -10.14
C LEU A 222 23.16 -6.56 -8.62
N PRO A 223 24.39 -6.44 -8.13
CA PRO A 223 24.63 -6.29 -6.70
C PRO A 223 23.88 -5.06 -6.15
N VAL A 224 23.36 -5.15 -4.92
CA VAL A 224 22.58 -4.08 -4.28
C VAL A 224 23.23 -2.68 -4.39
N PRO A 225 24.56 -2.50 -4.12
CA PRO A 225 25.18 -1.19 -4.28
C PRO A 225 25.12 -0.65 -5.72
N ALA A 226 25.37 -1.53 -6.72
CA ALA A 226 25.33 -1.13 -8.12
C ALA A 226 23.92 -0.76 -8.58
N TYR A 227 22.89 -1.50 -8.11
CA TYR A 227 21.50 -1.15 -8.39
C TYR A 227 21.10 0.18 -7.73
N THR A 228 21.56 0.45 -6.51
CA THR A 228 21.36 1.74 -5.85
C THR A 228 21.95 2.89 -6.70
N GLU A 229 23.16 2.73 -7.25
CA GLU A 229 23.79 3.72 -8.13
C GLU A 229 22.98 3.94 -9.42
N VAL A 230 22.42 2.88 -10.02
CA VAL A 230 21.52 2.98 -11.18
C VAL A 230 20.30 3.83 -10.84
N LEU A 231 19.65 3.58 -9.70
CA LEU A 231 18.48 4.34 -9.26
C LEU A 231 18.80 5.81 -8.99
N VAL A 232 19.93 6.11 -8.33
CA VAL A 232 20.41 7.49 -8.12
C VAL A 232 20.70 8.17 -9.44
N SER A 233 21.35 7.49 -10.38
CA SER A 233 21.65 8.02 -11.72
C SER A 233 20.38 8.29 -12.53
N ALA A 234 19.28 7.56 -12.25
CA ALA A 234 17.96 7.81 -12.81
C ALA A 234 17.20 8.98 -12.11
N GLY A 235 17.85 9.66 -11.15
CA GLY A 235 17.32 10.87 -10.50
C GLY A 235 16.60 10.64 -9.19
N LEU A 236 16.63 9.44 -8.62
CA LEU A 236 16.03 9.18 -7.31
C LEU A 236 16.95 9.71 -6.19
N PRO A 237 16.37 10.33 -5.13
CA PRO A 237 17.13 10.64 -3.92
C PRO A 237 17.76 9.37 -3.32
N GLU A 238 19.02 9.46 -2.89
CA GLU A 238 19.80 8.32 -2.40
C GLU A 238 19.09 7.49 -1.30
N PRO A 239 18.44 8.08 -0.26
CA PRO A 239 17.73 7.28 0.74
C PRO A 239 16.56 6.48 0.16
N TYR A 240 15.89 7.02 -0.85
CA TYR A 240 14.79 6.34 -1.52
C TYR A 240 15.30 5.24 -2.45
N ALA A 241 16.39 5.50 -3.19
CA ALA A 241 17.08 4.50 -4.01
C ALA A 241 17.56 3.31 -3.17
N ALA A 242 18.18 3.58 -2.01
CA ALA A 242 18.60 2.54 -1.07
C ALA A 242 17.42 1.70 -0.56
N THR A 243 16.27 2.33 -0.28
CA THR A 243 15.05 1.63 0.15
C THR A 243 14.50 0.71 -0.95
N LEU A 244 14.53 1.13 -2.22
CA LEU A 244 14.08 0.29 -3.33
C LEU A 244 15.04 -0.88 -3.59
N ALA A 245 16.35 -0.62 -3.51
CA ALA A 245 17.35 -1.68 -3.64
C ALA A 245 17.29 -2.70 -2.48
N ASP A 246 16.96 -2.25 -1.26
CA ASP A 246 16.69 -3.13 -0.12
C ASP A 246 15.41 -3.96 -0.34
N ALA A 247 14.39 -3.39 -0.95
CA ALA A 247 13.18 -4.15 -1.31
C ALA A 247 13.49 -5.29 -2.30
N ASP A 248 14.31 -5.02 -3.33
CA ASP A 248 14.76 -6.04 -4.27
C ASP A 248 15.60 -7.13 -3.58
N ARG A 249 16.53 -6.75 -2.69
CA ARG A 249 17.25 -7.70 -1.83
C ARG A 249 16.27 -8.57 -1.03
N GLY A 250 15.24 -7.95 -0.49
CA GLY A 250 14.19 -8.69 0.23
C GLY A 250 13.42 -9.64 -0.68
N ILE A 251 13.13 -9.27 -1.93
CA ILE A 251 12.51 -10.16 -2.92
C ILE A 251 13.39 -11.38 -3.17
N ALA A 252 14.71 -11.19 -3.33
CA ALA A 252 15.67 -12.29 -3.47
C ALA A 252 15.60 -13.31 -2.32
N HIS A 253 15.21 -12.88 -1.12
CA HIS A 253 15.10 -13.71 0.08
C HIS A 253 13.65 -14.07 0.46
N GLY A 254 12.67 -13.78 -0.40
CA GLY A 254 11.26 -14.14 -0.19
C GLY A 254 10.48 -13.21 0.75
N ALA A 255 11.05 -12.07 1.15
CA ALA A 255 10.41 -11.14 2.09
C ALA A 255 9.09 -10.52 1.56
N LEU A 256 8.88 -10.52 0.25
CA LEU A 256 7.67 -10.03 -0.42
C LEU A 256 6.91 -11.15 -1.16
N TYR A 257 7.17 -12.40 -0.83
CA TYR A 257 6.41 -13.55 -1.32
C TYR A 257 5.35 -13.93 -0.29
N VAL A 258 4.09 -13.86 -0.67
CA VAL A 258 2.94 -14.31 0.14
C VAL A 258 1.97 -15.10 -0.74
N PRO A 259 1.24 -16.08 -0.16
CA PRO A 259 0.20 -16.79 -0.88
C PRO A 259 -0.93 -15.86 -1.32
N VAL A 260 -1.56 -16.15 -2.46
CA VAL A 260 -2.62 -15.32 -3.07
C VAL A 260 -3.98 -15.45 -2.35
N GLU A 261 -4.17 -16.51 -1.58
CA GLU A 261 -5.46 -16.97 -1.06
C GLU A 261 -6.15 -15.96 -0.16
N HIS A 262 -5.42 -15.21 0.65
CA HIS A 262 -6.04 -14.17 1.50
C HIS A 262 -6.63 -13.05 0.64
N LEU A 263 -5.93 -12.61 -0.38
CA LEU A 263 -6.42 -11.57 -1.28
C LEU A 263 -7.61 -12.08 -2.11
N GLU A 264 -7.50 -13.26 -2.71
CA GLU A 264 -8.61 -13.89 -3.44
C GLU A 264 -9.87 -14.04 -2.59
N LYS A 265 -9.72 -14.50 -1.33
CA LYS A 265 -10.84 -14.66 -0.41
C LYS A 265 -11.54 -13.34 -0.10
N LEU A 266 -10.79 -12.27 0.13
CA LEU A 266 -11.37 -10.94 0.37
C LEU A 266 -12.03 -10.38 -0.87
N LEU A 267 -11.41 -10.52 -2.05
CA LEU A 267 -11.95 -10.02 -3.31
C LEU A 267 -13.15 -10.83 -3.82
N GLY A 268 -13.23 -12.13 -3.48
CA GLY A 268 -14.18 -13.06 -4.09
C GLY A 268 -13.89 -13.38 -5.56
N ARG A 269 -12.71 -13.02 -6.04
CA ARG A 269 -12.19 -13.23 -7.41
C ARG A 269 -10.67 -13.29 -7.41
N ARG A 270 -10.08 -13.70 -8.53
CA ARG A 270 -8.63 -13.59 -8.71
C ARG A 270 -8.20 -12.11 -8.77
N PRO A 271 -7.04 -11.76 -8.18
CA PRO A 271 -6.41 -10.45 -8.37
C PRO A 271 -6.03 -10.22 -9.83
N ILE A 272 -5.88 -8.95 -10.21
CA ILE A 272 -5.36 -8.57 -11.52
C ILE A 272 -3.92 -9.09 -11.66
N THR A 273 -3.67 -9.84 -12.75
CA THR A 273 -2.36 -10.41 -13.03
C THR A 273 -1.37 -9.36 -13.56
N LEU A 274 -0.07 -9.67 -13.51
CA LEU A 274 0.98 -8.84 -14.14
C LEU A 274 0.66 -8.56 -15.61
N ALA A 275 0.28 -9.60 -16.36
CA ALA A 275 -0.05 -9.50 -17.79
C ALA A 275 -1.24 -8.56 -18.07
N GLU A 276 -2.25 -8.57 -17.21
CA GLU A 276 -3.40 -7.67 -17.30
C GLU A 276 -3.04 -6.23 -16.94
N ALA A 277 -2.24 -6.05 -15.88
CA ALA A 277 -1.80 -4.73 -15.43
C ALA A 277 -0.92 -4.03 -16.48
N LEU A 278 -0.01 -4.75 -17.13
CA LEU A 278 0.83 -4.21 -18.21
C LEU A 278 0.02 -3.77 -19.43
N ARG A 279 -1.06 -4.51 -19.80
CA ARG A 279 -1.93 -4.11 -20.92
C ARG A 279 -2.69 -2.80 -20.70
N VAL A 280 -3.01 -2.48 -19.46
CA VAL A 280 -3.71 -1.22 -19.12
C VAL A 280 -2.75 -0.03 -19.07
N ALA A 281 -1.46 -0.28 -18.85
CA ALA A 281 -0.43 0.76 -18.73
C ALA A 281 0.20 1.17 -20.08
N GLY A 282 0.10 0.33 -21.12
CA GLY A 282 0.57 0.60 -22.50
C GLY A 282 -0.56 1.13 -23.35
#